data_b305d71b86ec9624fa5d9f3ee07e1c24
#
_entry.id   b305d71b86ec9624fa5d9f3ee07e1c24
#
_cell.length_a   1.000
_cell.length_b   1.000
_cell.length_c   1.000
_cell.angle_alpha   90.00
_cell.angle_beta   90.00
_cell.angle_gamma   90.00
#
_symmetry.space_group_name_H-M   'P 1'
#
loop_
_entity.id
_entity.type
_entity.pdbx_description
1 polymer ?
#
loop_
_entity_poly.entity_id
_entity_poly.type
_entity_poly.pdbx_seq_one_letter_code
_entity_poly.pdbx_strand_id
1 'polypeptide(L)'
;RAGEAGKAAKNFSTALRQKLKIPEKKITRLAIEGGYSFNPDFNSLKQKPHGRQAGVEDNYGEAFYLKNYHFETLDLSHIITPGFNLNHSLTYIGLNREERIDWGQANSFPVKLNQFHYLINPDIVLAEKIYLSPSAAIIRGNSDLILGGLSNNTLRFYYNSPYKYSDYIFSAPVWSHFGNLSPGGEINFANINDESFLQLSGWLTLYPLSNLNFYITPRIYLKSDEQNKLGYNAFGISGGMQLGPVHLYGQYLNGEMKNFIESAGYVVSNFPGGSKQKLSGSLYLPTGKKYQLVFRFISQDITETYQVYTNMVKSSSVEYNYIKHTLTAGISWNF
;
A
#
# COMPACT_ATOMS: atom_id res chain seq x y z
N ARG A 1 37.39 9.62 35.84
CA ARG A 1 37.37 10.17 34.44
C ARG A 1 36.22 9.61 33.59
N ALA A 2 35.84 8.34 33.66
CA ALA A 2 34.73 7.79 32.90
C ALA A 2 33.34 8.36 33.34
N GLY A 3 33.17 8.65 34.63
CA GLY A 3 31.92 9.25 35.17
C GLY A 3 31.71 10.71 34.78
N GLU A 4 32.78 11.47 34.55
CA GLU A 4 32.70 12.86 34.12
C GLU A 4 32.36 13.00 32.63
N ALA A 5 32.91 12.11 31.80
CA ALA A 5 32.58 12.04 30.38
C ALA A 5 31.07 11.68 30.14
N GLY A 6 30.56 10.75 30.96
CA GLY A 6 29.14 10.38 30.94
C GLY A 6 28.20 11.54 31.38
N LYS A 7 28.59 12.33 32.39
CA LYS A 7 27.85 13.53 32.82
C LYS A 7 27.89 14.63 31.77
N ALA A 8 29.05 14.85 31.13
CA ALA A 8 29.20 15.85 30.07
C ALA A 8 28.35 15.50 28.84
N ALA A 9 28.34 14.23 28.40
CA ALA A 9 27.51 13.75 27.30
C ALA A 9 26.02 13.87 27.62
N LYS A 10 25.57 13.56 28.84
CA LYS A 10 24.20 13.74 29.29
C LYS A 10 23.78 15.20 29.30
N ASN A 11 24.63 16.10 29.80
CA ASN A 11 24.36 17.54 29.83
C ASN A 11 24.32 18.14 28.43
N PHE A 12 25.24 17.73 27.54
CA PHE A 12 25.21 18.14 26.12
C PHE A 12 23.93 17.69 25.42
N SER A 13 23.51 16.43 25.62
CA SER A 13 22.27 15.91 25.03
C SER A 13 21.04 16.65 25.57
N THR A 14 21.02 17.02 26.86
CA THR A 14 19.92 17.78 27.47
C THR A 14 19.90 19.22 26.95
N ALA A 15 21.04 19.89 26.87
CA ALA A 15 21.16 21.24 26.32
C ALA A 15 20.76 21.30 24.83
N LEU A 16 21.16 20.28 24.05
CA LEU A 16 20.78 20.19 22.64
C LEU A 16 19.26 19.97 22.48
N ARG A 17 18.65 19.12 23.31
CA ARG A 17 17.20 18.91 23.33
C ARG A 17 16.43 20.19 23.65
N GLN A 18 16.89 20.96 24.67
CA GLN A 18 16.30 22.24 25.04
C GLN A 18 16.41 23.25 23.90
N LYS A 19 17.59 23.34 23.25
CA LYS A 19 17.83 24.27 22.13
C LYS A 19 17.00 23.93 20.89
N LEU A 20 16.77 22.64 20.62
CA LEU A 20 15.98 22.16 19.50
C LEU A 20 14.48 21.97 19.83
N LYS A 21 14.04 22.29 21.06
CA LYS A 21 12.68 22.07 21.56
C LYS A 21 12.19 20.62 21.37
N ILE A 22 13.11 19.66 21.51
CA ILE A 22 12.76 18.24 21.36
C ILE A 22 12.00 17.79 22.61
N PRO A 23 10.83 17.13 22.46
CA PRO A 23 10.06 16.65 23.60
C PRO A 23 10.88 15.68 24.45
N GLU A 24 10.76 15.76 25.78
CA GLU A 24 11.36 14.81 26.71
C GLU A 24 10.78 13.38 26.54
N LYS A 25 9.57 13.29 26.03
CA LYS A 25 8.87 12.04 25.80
C LYS A 25 9.44 11.31 24.58
N LYS A 26 9.77 10.05 24.76
CA LYS A 26 10.27 9.19 23.67
C LYS A 26 9.20 8.94 22.61
N ILE A 27 7.96 8.68 23.03
CA ILE A 27 6.82 8.49 22.12
C ILE A 27 6.30 9.88 21.71
N THR A 28 6.23 10.13 20.42
CA THR A 28 5.79 11.40 19.85
C THR A 28 4.41 11.33 19.21
N ARG A 29 4.05 10.16 18.67
CA ARG A 29 2.76 9.96 18.02
C ARG A 29 2.29 8.52 18.19
N LEU A 30 1.00 8.36 18.43
CA LEU A 30 0.25 7.11 18.28
C LEU A 30 -0.92 7.38 17.34
N ALA A 31 -1.18 6.49 16.38
CA ALA A 31 -2.36 6.61 15.55
C ALA A 31 -3.02 5.24 15.33
N ILE A 32 -4.33 5.27 15.22
CA ILE A 32 -5.15 4.11 14.87
C ILE A 32 -6.04 4.54 13.71
N GLU A 33 -6.06 3.71 12.68
CA GLU A 33 -6.88 3.93 11.49
C GLU A 33 -7.58 2.63 11.11
N GLY A 34 -8.86 2.69 10.76
CA GLY A 34 -9.61 1.57 10.24
C GLY A 34 -10.26 1.93 8.90
N GLY A 35 -10.39 0.97 8.02
CA GLY A 35 -10.99 1.19 6.72
C GLY A 35 -11.81 0.00 6.22
N TYR A 36 -12.73 0.33 5.32
CA TYR A 36 -13.55 -0.63 4.63
C TYR A 36 -13.53 -0.36 3.14
N SER A 37 -13.25 -1.40 2.37
CA SER A 37 -13.23 -1.36 0.91
C SER A 37 -14.28 -2.28 0.33
N PHE A 38 -14.92 -1.86 -0.75
CA PHE A 38 -15.96 -2.63 -1.39
C PHE A 38 -15.92 -2.46 -2.91
N ASN A 39 -16.43 -3.47 -3.59
CA ASN A 39 -16.63 -3.50 -5.03
C ASN A 39 -18.15 -3.39 -5.31
N PRO A 40 -18.66 -2.25 -5.83
CA PRO A 40 -20.07 -2.09 -6.13
C PRO A 40 -20.55 -3.01 -7.25
N ASP A 41 -19.65 -3.41 -8.16
CA ASP A 41 -19.95 -4.25 -9.32
C ASP A 41 -19.88 -5.75 -9.05
N PHE A 42 -19.61 -6.17 -7.81
CA PHE A 42 -19.38 -7.57 -7.44
C PHE A 42 -20.44 -8.54 -8.00
N ASN A 43 -21.72 -8.24 -7.81
CA ASN A 43 -22.79 -9.11 -8.25
C ASN A 43 -22.93 -9.17 -9.78
N SER A 44 -22.71 -8.05 -10.48
CA SER A 44 -22.78 -8.00 -11.93
C SER A 44 -21.60 -8.70 -12.60
N LEU A 45 -20.40 -8.57 -12.04
CA LEU A 45 -19.20 -9.24 -12.54
C LEU A 45 -19.30 -10.76 -12.42
N LYS A 46 -19.76 -11.22 -11.29
CA LYS A 46 -19.94 -12.65 -11.00
C LYS A 46 -20.92 -13.32 -11.98
N GLN A 47 -21.89 -12.60 -12.52
CA GLN A 47 -22.90 -13.12 -13.45
C GLN A 47 -22.46 -13.09 -14.91
N LYS A 48 -21.43 -12.29 -15.27
CA LYS A 48 -20.95 -12.22 -16.64
C LYS A 48 -20.31 -13.53 -17.08
N PRO A 49 -20.69 -14.09 -18.23
CA PRO A 49 -19.95 -15.19 -18.83
C PRO A 49 -18.61 -14.66 -19.35
N HIS A 50 -17.51 -15.05 -18.74
CA HIS A 50 -16.18 -14.67 -19.19
C HIS A 50 -15.71 -15.62 -20.29
N GLY A 51 -16.17 -15.42 -21.54
CA GLY A 51 -15.55 -16.02 -22.73
C GLY A 51 -15.62 -17.54 -22.85
N ARG A 52 -16.50 -18.21 -22.11
CA ARG A 52 -16.70 -19.64 -22.25
C ARG A 52 -17.32 -19.94 -23.62
N GLN A 53 -16.61 -20.65 -24.49
CA GLN A 53 -17.26 -21.33 -25.61
C GLN A 53 -18.13 -22.46 -25.02
N ALA A 54 -19.45 -22.29 -25.11
CA ALA A 54 -20.39 -23.34 -24.75
C ALA A 54 -20.09 -24.59 -25.58
N GLY A 55 -19.92 -25.73 -24.92
CA GLY A 55 -19.78 -27.04 -25.59
C GLY A 55 -18.41 -27.70 -25.58
N VAL A 56 -17.36 -27.09 -25.02
CA VAL A 56 -16.07 -27.76 -24.84
C VAL A 56 -16.03 -28.31 -23.42
N GLU A 57 -16.27 -29.61 -23.27
CA GLU A 57 -16.36 -30.30 -21.96
C GLU A 57 -15.07 -30.28 -21.14
N ASP A 58 -13.91 -30.05 -21.78
CA ASP A 58 -12.59 -30.13 -21.16
C ASP A 58 -12.00 -28.78 -20.74
N ASN A 59 -12.75 -27.68 -20.87
CA ASN A 59 -12.27 -26.36 -20.46
C ASN A 59 -12.59 -26.08 -18.99
N TYR A 60 -11.54 -25.77 -18.24
CA TYR A 60 -11.58 -25.27 -16.89
C TYR A 60 -11.36 -23.76 -16.91
N GLY A 61 -12.23 -22.99 -16.27
CA GLY A 61 -12.10 -21.54 -16.14
C GLY A 61 -12.11 -21.12 -14.69
N GLU A 62 -11.32 -20.10 -14.36
CA GLU A 62 -11.13 -19.65 -12.98
C GLU A 62 -11.03 -18.12 -12.89
N ALA A 63 -11.69 -17.52 -11.91
CA ALA A 63 -11.58 -16.11 -11.59
C ALA A 63 -11.82 -15.86 -10.10
N PHE A 64 -11.17 -14.81 -9.58
CA PHE A 64 -11.35 -14.34 -8.21
C PHE A 64 -12.04 -12.99 -8.22
N TYR A 65 -13.21 -12.88 -7.63
CA TYR A 65 -13.97 -11.63 -7.54
C TYR A 65 -13.86 -11.04 -6.15
N LEU A 66 -13.21 -9.88 -6.03
CA LEU A 66 -13.16 -9.12 -4.78
C LEU A 66 -14.58 -8.67 -4.41
N LYS A 67 -15.02 -9.03 -3.20
CA LYS A 67 -16.27 -8.54 -2.63
C LYS A 67 -16.04 -7.30 -1.76
N ASN A 68 -15.24 -7.46 -0.73
CA ASN A 68 -14.85 -6.39 0.19
C ASN A 68 -13.61 -6.80 0.99
N TYR A 69 -13.00 -5.82 1.64
CA TYR A 69 -12.06 -6.05 2.74
C TYR A 69 -12.17 -4.95 3.78
N HIS A 70 -11.73 -5.24 4.98
CA HIS A 70 -11.50 -4.27 6.04
C HIS A 70 -10.02 -4.31 6.44
N PHE A 71 -9.56 -3.23 7.03
CA PHE A 71 -8.22 -3.18 7.59
C PHE A 71 -8.18 -2.29 8.83
N GLU A 72 -7.25 -2.62 9.73
CA GLU A 72 -6.91 -1.84 10.91
C GLU A 72 -5.41 -1.62 10.93
N THR A 73 -5.01 -0.35 11.15
CA THR A 73 -3.61 0.05 11.24
C THR A 73 -3.32 0.69 12.58
N LEU A 74 -2.22 0.31 13.19
CA LEU A 74 -1.64 0.92 14.37
C LEU A 74 -0.28 1.49 14.02
N ASP A 75 -0.12 2.82 14.15
CA ASP A 75 1.15 3.52 13.95
C ASP A 75 1.70 4.05 15.26
N LEU A 76 3.00 3.88 15.45
CA LEU A 76 3.75 4.39 16.58
C LEU A 76 5.00 5.12 16.10
N SER A 77 5.19 6.36 16.54
CA SER A 77 6.41 7.13 16.28
C SER A 77 7.11 7.49 17.59
N HIS A 78 8.43 7.35 17.62
CA HIS A 78 9.22 7.73 18.77
C HIS A 78 10.59 8.30 18.39
N ILE A 79 11.10 9.21 19.22
CA ILE A 79 12.42 9.81 19.05
C ILE A 79 13.47 8.91 19.69
N ILE A 80 14.47 8.50 18.93
CA ILE A 80 15.65 7.78 19.42
C ILE A 80 16.71 8.78 19.84
N THR A 81 17.06 9.71 18.93
CA THR A 81 18.00 10.81 19.17
C THR A 81 17.52 12.05 18.40
N PRO A 82 18.06 13.25 18.68
CA PRO A 82 17.83 14.41 17.84
C PRO A 82 18.16 14.12 16.37
N GLY A 83 17.21 14.35 15.47
CA GLY A 83 17.36 14.06 14.04
C GLY A 83 17.21 12.59 13.64
N PHE A 84 16.85 11.71 14.58
CA PHE A 84 16.55 10.30 14.33
C PHE A 84 15.26 9.88 15.02
N ASN A 85 14.19 9.75 14.25
CA ASN A 85 12.92 9.20 14.69
C ASN A 85 12.73 7.80 14.14
N LEU A 86 12.00 6.97 14.84
CA LEU A 86 11.66 5.63 14.39
C LEU A 86 10.13 5.48 14.38
N ASN A 87 9.61 5.08 13.23
CA ASN A 87 8.18 4.84 13.01
C ASN A 87 7.95 3.35 12.82
N HIS A 88 6.87 2.87 13.40
CA HIS A 88 6.37 1.50 13.24
C HIS A 88 4.94 1.57 12.74
N SER A 89 4.58 0.70 11.83
CA SER A 89 3.21 0.50 11.39
C SER A 89 2.88 -0.97 11.36
N LEU A 90 1.76 -1.35 11.93
CA LEU A 90 1.21 -2.70 11.88
C LEU A 90 -0.20 -2.61 11.31
N THR A 91 -0.43 -3.26 10.17
CA THR A 91 -1.75 -3.33 9.54
C THR A 91 -2.21 -4.78 9.45
N TYR A 92 -3.46 -5.01 9.85
CA TYR A 92 -4.19 -6.24 9.58
C TYR A 92 -5.20 -5.98 8.45
N ILE A 93 -5.36 -6.94 7.54
CA ILE A 93 -6.33 -6.89 6.43
C ILE A 93 -7.09 -8.22 6.42
N GLY A 94 -8.43 -8.13 6.52
CA GLY A 94 -9.35 -9.24 6.32
C GLY A 94 -10.09 -9.07 5.00
N LEU A 95 -9.80 -9.90 3.99
CA LEU A 95 -10.34 -9.80 2.64
C LEU A 95 -11.31 -10.94 2.35
N ASN A 96 -12.47 -10.61 1.77
CA ASN A 96 -13.47 -11.54 1.28
C ASN A 96 -13.55 -11.46 -0.24
N ARG A 97 -13.43 -12.59 -0.90
CA ARG A 97 -13.61 -12.75 -2.35
C ARG A 97 -14.41 -14.01 -2.64
N GLU A 98 -14.90 -14.14 -3.85
CA GLU A 98 -15.41 -15.40 -4.38
C GLU A 98 -14.49 -15.90 -5.47
N GLU A 99 -14.13 -17.15 -5.38
CA GLU A 99 -13.48 -17.91 -6.44
C GLU A 99 -14.59 -18.58 -7.27
N ARG A 100 -14.64 -18.23 -8.53
CA ARG A 100 -15.54 -18.86 -9.48
C ARG A 100 -14.77 -19.84 -10.34
N ILE A 101 -15.24 -21.08 -10.36
CA ILE A 101 -14.71 -22.16 -11.20
C ILE A 101 -15.80 -22.58 -12.17
N ASP A 102 -15.50 -22.44 -13.46
CA ASP A 102 -16.35 -22.89 -14.57
C ASP A 102 -15.77 -24.18 -15.15
N TRP A 103 -16.32 -25.31 -14.72
CA TRP A 103 -15.91 -26.63 -15.21
C TRP A 103 -17.13 -27.50 -15.48
N GLY A 104 -17.67 -27.41 -16.71
CA GLY A 104 -18.98 -27.95 -17.05
C GLY A 104 -20.14 -27.15 -16.46
N GLN A 105 -20.13 -26.90 -15.16
CA GLN A 105 -21.03 -26.00 -14.45
C GLN A 105 -20.24 -24.89 -13.79
N ALA A 106 -20.87 -23.73 -13.63
CA ALA A 106 -20.31 -22.62 -12.87
C ALA A 106 -20.55 -22.84 -11.37
N ASN A 107 -19.47 -22.89 -10.60
CA ASN A 107 -19.50 -22.97 -9.15
C ASN A 107 -18.81 -21.73 -8.56
N SER A 108 -19.31 -21.23 -7.43
CA SER A 108 -18.72 -20.11 -6.72
C SER A 108 -18.48 -20.49 -5.28
N PHE A 109 -17.26 -20.21 -4.80
CA PHE A 109 -16.80 -20.55 -3.46
C PHE A 109 -16.36 -19.29 -2.73
N PRO A 110 -16.81 -19.05 -1.49
CA PRO A 110 -16.29 -17.96 -0.68
C PRO A 110 -14.85 -18.26 -0.26
N VAL A 111 -13.96 -17.32 -0.50
CA VAL A 111 -12.55 -17.40 -0.12
C VAL A 111 -12.22 -16.23 0.79
N LYS A 112 -11.60 -16.52 1.93
CA LYS A 112 -11.11 -15.51 2.88
C LYS A 112 -9.60 -15.45 2.83
N LEU A 113 -9.06 -14.23 2.88
CA LEU A 113 -7.64 -13.99 3.00
C LEU A 113 -7.40 -13.10 4.20
N ASN A 114 -6.44 -13.48 5.05
CA ASN A 114 -5.96 -12.67 6.14
C ASN A 114 -4.50 -12.28 5.87
N GLN A 115 -4.18 -11.00 6.07
CA GLN A 115 -2.85 -10.47 5.82
C GLN A 115 -2.42 -9.58 6.97
N PHE A 116 -1.16 -9.71 7.36
CA PHE A 116 -0.47 -8.78 8.26
C PHE A 116 0.64 -8.08 7.49
N HIS A 117 0.73 -6.78 7.66
CA HIS A 117 1.78 -5.94 7.11
C HIS A 117 2.45 -5.19 8.25
N TYR A 118 3.74 -5.44 8.46
CA TYR A 118 4.56 -4.70 9.42
C TYR A 118 5.61 -3.90 8.68
N LEU A 119 5.71 -2.61 9.01
CA LEU A 119 6.70 -1.68 8.46
C LEU A 119 7.46 -1.01 9.59
N ILE A 120 8.76 -0.89 9.41
CA ILE A 120 9.66 -0.08 10.21
C ILE A 120 10.32 0.98 9.33
N ASN A 121 10.32 2.23 9.80
CA ASN A 121 10.78 3.36 9.01
C ASN A 121 11.48 4.39 9.90
N PRO A 122 12.81 4.47 9.91
CA PRO A 122 13.55 5.55 10.53
C PRO A 122 13.52 6.83 9.69
N ASP A 123 13.28 7.97 10.31
CA ASP A 123 13.47 9.30 9.72
C ASP A 123 14.79 9.88 10.22
N ILE A 124 15.68 10.20 9.28
CA ILE A 124 17.06 10.61 9.54
C ILE A 124 17.30 11.98 8.89
N VAL A 125 17.78 12.93 9.67
CA VAL A 125 18.30 14.20 9.18
C VAL A 125 19.81 14.00 8.92
N LEU A 126 20.19 13.84 7.65
CA LEU A 126 21.59 13.62 7.26
C LEU A 126 22.42 14.90 7.29
N ALA A 127 21.80 16.02 6.89
CA ALA A 127 22.42 17.35 6.88
C ALA A 127 21.30 18.39 7.06
N GLU A 128 21.68 19.65 7.18
CA GLU A 128 20.75 20.76 7.49
C GLU A 128 19.48 20.79 6.62
N LYS A 129 19.56 20.28 5.39
CA LYS A 129 18.45 20.27 4.41
C LYS A 129 18.26 18.93 3.70
N ILE A 130 18.92 17.87 4.14
CA ILE A 130 18.85 16.56 3.49
C ILE A 130 18.25 15.55 4.46
N TYR A 131 17.18 14.93 4.03
CA TYR A 131 16.39 13.98 4.78
C TYR A 131 16.40 12.62 4.10
N LEU A 132 16.52 11.56 4.88
CA LEU A 132 16.48 10.18 4.43
C LEU A 132 15.51 9.41 5.33
N SER A 133 14.64 8.60 4.75
CA SER A 133 13.64 7.83 5.51
C SER A 133 13.57 6.38 5.02
N PRO A 134 14.66 5.60 5.18
CA PRO A 134 14.66 4.21 4.72
C PRO A 134 13.59 3.41 5.44
N SER A 135 13.06 2.37 4.79
CA SER A 135 12.08 1.51 5.40
C SER A 135 12.29 0.05 5.03
N ALA A 136 11.81 -0.82 5.89
CA ALA A 136 11.68 -2.23 5.62
C ALA A 136 10.26 -2.68 5.99
N ALA A 137 9.63 -3.44 5.10
CA ALA A 137 8.30 -4.00 5.35
C ALA A 137 8.29 -5.50 5.05
N ILE A 138 7.47 -6.21 5.82
CA ILE A 138 7.13 -7.61 5.60
C ILE A 138 5.61 -7.74 5.56
N ILE A 139 5.12 -8.48 4.58
CA ILE A 139 3.72 -8.81 4.41
C ILE A 139 3.59 -10.32 4.52
N ARG A 140 2.69 -10.80 5.35
CA ARG A 140 2.38 -12.23 5.48
C ARG A 140 0.89 -12.44 5.38
N GLY A 141 0.50 -13.36 4.50
CA GLY A 141 -0.89 -13.68 4.29
C GLY A 141 -1.14 -15.18 4.27
N ASN A 142 -2.40 -15.53 4.55
CA ASN A 142 -2.93 -16.86 4.41
C ASN A 142 -4.31 -16.82 3.79
N SER A 143 -4.61 -17.81 2.96
CA SER A 143 -5.90 -18.00 2.32
C SER A 143 -6.13 -19.50 2.11
N ASP A 144 -7.38 -19.88 1.96
CA ASP A 144 -7.73 -21.19 1.43
C ASP A 144 -8.12 -21.01 -0.04
N LEU A 145 -7.40 -21.66 -0.94
CA LEU A 145 -7.75 -21.74 -2.36
C LEU A 145 -8.63 -22.95 -2.58
N ILE A 146 -9.53 -22.88 -3.56
CA ILE A 146 -10.34 -24.01 -3.97
C ILE A 146 -9.72 -24.60 -5.25
N LEU A 147 -9.25 -25.81 -5.17
CA LEU A 147 -8.68 -26.50 -6.31
C LEU A 147 -9.66 -27.54 -6.84
N GLY A 148 -9.77 -27.61 -8.17
CA GLY A 148 -10.50 -28.67 -8.86
C GLY A 148 -9.62 -29.89 -9.12
N GLY A 149 -10.18 -31.10 -9.00
CA GLY A 149 -9.50 -32.35 -9.30
C GLY A 149 -10.42 -33.34 -10.03
N LEU A 150 -9.82 -34.32 -10.70
CA LEU A 150 -10.51 -35.44 -11.36
C LEU A 150 -10.24 -36.72 -10.60
N SER A 151 -11.29 -37.47 -10.25
CA SER A 151 -11.19 -38.83 -9.77
C SER A 151 -11.57 -39.79 -10.89
N ASN A 152 -10.71 -40.78 -11.18
CA ASN A 152 -10.90 -41.79 -12.24
C ASN A 152 -11.19 -41.15 -13.63
N ASN A 153 -10.61 -40.00 -13.93
CA ASN A 153 -10.76 -39.22 -15.16
C ASN A 153 -12.20 -38.76 -15.49
N THR A 154 -13.15 -38.93 -14.60
CA THR A 154 -14.56 -38.59 -14.87
C THR A 154 -15.25 -37.81 -13.78
N LEU A 155 -14.96 -38.09 -12.51
CA LEU A 155 -15.60 -37.42 -11.38
C LEU A 155 -14.87 -36.14 -10.99
N ARG A 156 -15.50 -35.00 -11.18
CA ARG A 156 -15.01 -33.67 -10.76
C ARG A 156 -15.26 -33.48 -9.27
N PHE A 157 -14.23 -33.05 -8.55
CA PHE A 157 -14.35 -32.69 -7.14
C PHE A 157 -13.58 -31.42 -6.84
N TYR A 158 -13.95 -30.75 -5.75
CA TYR A 158 -13.30 -29.52 -5.27
C TYR A 158 -12.80 -29.74 -3.86
N TYR A 159 -11.63 -29.19 -3.55
CA TYR A 159 -11.04 -29.28 -2.23
C TYR A 159 -10.32 -28.00 -1.84
N ASN A 160 -10.27 -27.70 -0.53
CA ASN A 160 -9.53 -26.58 0.01
C ASN A 160 -8.04 -26.90 0.03
N SER A 161 -7.24 -25.96 -0.46
CA SER A 161 -5.78 -25.99 -0.40
C SER A 161 -5.27 -24.77 0.35
N PRO A 162 -4.60 -24.92 1.51
CA PRO A 162 -4.09 -23.80 2.24
C PRO A 162 -2.97 -23.12 1.45
N TYR A 163 -3.09 -21.82 1.28
CA TYR A 163 -2.10 -20.97 0.61
C TYR A 163 -1.52 -19.96 1.60
N LYS A 164 -0.19 -19.88 1.69
CA LYS A 164 0.53 -18.92 2.51
C LYS A 164 1.56 -18.21 1.66
N TYR A 165 1.71 -16.90 1.86
CA TYR A 165 2.72 -16.11 1.18
C TYR A 165 3.43 -15.16 2.13
N SER A 166 4.60 -14.71 1.74
CA SER A 166 5.40 -13.74 2.47
C SER A 166 6.12 -12.85 1.48
N ASP A 167 5.75 -11.57 1.47
CA ASP A 167 6.36 -10.53 0.64
C ASP A 167 7.27 -9.65 1.50
N TYR A 168 8.26 -9.01 0.86
CA TYR A 168 9.15 -8.07 1.52
C TYR A 168 9.44 -6.85 0.64
N ILE A 169 9.68 -5.72 1.29
CA ILE A 169 9.95 -4.44 0.64
C ILE A 169 11.05 -3.73 1.41
N PHE A 170 12.00 -3.16 0.67
CA PHE A 170 13.01 -2.24 1.17
C PHE A 170 12.93 -0.96 0.36
N SER A 171 12.82 0.18 1.03
CA SER A 171 12.69 1.50 0.40
C SER A 171 13.69 2.48 0.97
N ALA A 172 14.16 3.41 0.15
CA ALA A 172 15.06 4.47 0.58
C ALA A 172 14.69 5.80 -0.12
N PRO A 173 13.66 6.52 0.38
CA PRO A 173 13.38 7.88 -0.06
C PRO A 173 14.40 8.86 0.50
N VAL A 174 14.83 9.81 -0.34
CA VAL A 174 15.68 10.94 0.00
C VAL A 174 15.09 12.21 -0.57
N TRP A 175 15.10 13.30 0.20
CA TRP A 175 14.62 14.59 -0.28
C TRP A 175 15.37 15.75 0.36
N SER A 176 15.19 16.93 -0.22
CA SER A 176 15.80 18.14 0.28
C SER A 176 14.85 19.34 0.14
N HIS A 177 15.14 20.45 0.82
CA HIS A 177 14.37 21.69 0.74
C HIS A 177 15.24 22.84 0.22
N PHE A 178 14.80 23.51 -0.85
CA PHE A 178 15.45 24.67 -1.46
C PHE A 178 14.41 25.78 -1.69
N GLY A 179 14.25 26.65 -0.70
CA GLY A 179 13.23 27.71 -0.77
C GLY A 179 11.81 27.11 -0.91
N ASN A 180 11.17 27.41 -2.05
CA ASN A 180 9.81 26.96 -2.34
C ASN A 180 9.76 25.59 -3.08
N LEU A 181 10.85 24.90 -3.15
CA LEU A 181 10.99 23.63 -3.85
C LEU A 181 11.48 22.53 -2.91
N SER A 182 10.96 21.34 -3.06
CA SER A 182 11.48 20.14 -2.39
C SER A 182 11.57 18.97 -3.38
N PRO A 183 12.73 18.81 -4.04
CA PRO A 183 13.00 17.65 -4.86
C PRO A 183 13.23 16.42 -3.99
N GLY A 184 12.87 15.25 -4.51
CA GLY A 184 13.14 13.98 -3.88
C GLY A 184 13.12 12.82 -4.85
N GLY A 185 13.64 11.71 -4.39
CA GLY A 185 13.65 10.44 -5.10
C GLY A 185 13.56 9.28 -4.13
N GLU A 186 13.16 8.13 -4.63
CA GLU A 186 12.99 6.91 -3.84
C GLU A 186 13.39 5.70 -4.68
N ILE A 187 14.10 4.78 -4.07
CA ILE A 187 14.43 3.47 -4.61
C ILE A 187 13.74 2.40 -3.77
N ASN A 188 13.08 1.45 -4.41
CA ASN A 188 12.42 0.33 -3.77
C ASN A 188 12.90 -0.98 -4.37
N PHE A 189 13.28 -1.93 -3.52
CA PHE A 189 13.50 -3.34 -3.86
C PHE A 189 12.40 -4.15 -3.19
N ALA A 190 11.72 -4.99 -3.94
CA ALA A 190 10.63 -5.78 -3.40
C ALA A 190 10.54 -7.15 -4.04
N ASN A 191 9.97 -8.09 -3.27
CA ASN A 191 9.38 -9.31 -3.80
C ASN A 191 7.93 -9.31 -3.34
N ILE A 192 7.01 -9.27 -4.29
CA ILE A 192 5.56 -9.23 -4.05
C ILE A 192 4.91 -10.21 -5.01
N ASN A 193 4.08 -11.13 -4.47
CA ASN A 193 3.43 -12.18 -5.25
C ASN A 193 4.46 -13.01 -6.05
N ASP A 194 5.57 -13.41 -5.43
CA ASP A 194 6.69 -14.15 -6.03
C ASP A 194 7.42 -13.43 -7.19
N GLU A 195 7.13 -12.14 -7.40
CA GLU A 195 7.77 -11.28 -8.41
C GLU A 195 8.75 -10.32 -7.74
N SER A 196 10.05 -10.46 -8.05
CA SER A 196 11.09 -9.54 -7.58
C SER A 196 11.29 -8.41 -8.57
N PHE A 197 11.33 -7.18 -8.09
CA PHE A 197 11.48 -6.00 -8.95
C PHE A 197 12.17 -4.83 -8.25
N LEU A 198 12.66 -3.89 -9.07
CA LEU A 198 13.15 -2.58 -8.69
C LEU A 198 12.13 -1.53 -9.12
N GLN A 199 11.72 -0.64 -8.21
CA GLN A 199 10.92 0.53 -8.54
C GLN A 199 11.65 1.79 -8.11
N LEU A 200 11.76 2.76 -9.02
CA LEU A 200 12.31 4.08 -8.78
C LEU A 200 11.19 5.11 -8.84
N SER A 201 11.24 6.13 -8.03
CA SER A 201 10.38 7.30 -8.20
C SER A 201 11.14 8.60 -7.97
N GLY A 202 10.73 9.65 -8.70
CA GLY A 202 11.22 11.00 -8.52
C GLY A 202 10.05 11.97 -8.39
N TRP A 203 10.20 12.98 -7.54
CA TRP A 203 9.19 14.02 -7.35
C TRP A 203 9.77 15.40 -7.13
N LEU A 204 8.93 16.40 -7.35
CA LEU A 204 9.23 17.79 -7.02
C LEU A 204 8.01 18.40 -6.31
N THR A 205 8.14 18.74 -5.03
CA THR A 205 7.11 19.49 -4.33
C THR A 205 7.32 20.99 -4.51
N LEU A 206 6.28 21.68 -4.94
CA LEU A 206 6.21 23.12 -5.13
C LEU A 206 5.37 23.72 -4.00
N TYR A 207 5.86 24.80 -3.39
CA TYR A 207 5.17 25.58 -2.36
C TYR A 207 4.89 26.99 -2.88
N PRO A 208 3.83 27.22 -3.69
CA PRO A 208 3.59 28.52 -4.35
C PRO A 208 3.44 29.70 -3.39
N LEU A 209 2.96 29.42 -2.17
CA LEU A 209 2.77 30.45 -1.13
C LEU A 209 3.94 30.52 -0.15
N SER A 210 5.08 29.87 -0.44
CA SER A 210 6.25 29.78 0.45
C SER A 210 5.95 29.20 1.84
N ASN A 211 4.88 28.43 1.97
CA ASN A 211 4.45 27.78 3.20
C ASN A 211 3.71 26.47 2.92
N LEU A 212 3.29 25.76 3.96
CA LEU A 212 2.56 24.48 3.85
C LEU A 212 1.05 24.63 3.62
N ASN A 213 0.54 25.86 3.51
CA ASN A 213 -0.89 26.09 3.33
C ASN A 213 -1.39 25.65 1.95
N PHE A 214 -0.50 25.62 0.96
CA PHE A 214 -0.78 25.06 -0.34
C PHE A 214 0.50 24.49 -0.98
N TYR A 215 0.43 23.24 -1.44
CA TYR A 215 1.53 22.61 -2.16
C TYR A 215 1.02 21.62 -3.21
N ILE A 216 1.84 21.38 -4.21
CA ILE A 216 1.60 20.44 -5.30
C ILE A 216 2.87 19.60 -5.54
N THR A 217 2.68 18.32 -5.79
CA THR A 217 3.79 17.36 -5.96
C THR A 217 3.53 16.44 -7.16
N PRO A 218 4.01 16.78 -8.36
CA PRO A 218 4.13 15.81 -9.43
C PRO A 218 5.18 14.74 -9.08
N ARG A 219 4.91 13.49 -9.48
CA ARG A 219 5.77 12.34 -9.26
C ARG A 219 5.74 11.41 -10.46
N ILE A 220 6.89 10.84 -10.81
CA ILE A 220 7.03 9.81 -11.83
C ILE A 220 7.54 8.52 -11.19
N TYR A 221 7.09 7.39 -11.74
CA TYR A 221 7.51 6.07 -11.31
C TYR A 221 8.04 5.28 -12.50
N LEU A 222 9.16 4.61 -12.28
CA LEU A 222 9.77 3.65 -13.18
C LEU A 222 9.83 2.30 -12.47
N LYS A 223 9.58 1.22 -13.17
CA LYS A 223 9.65 -0.14 -12.62
C LYS A 223 10.43 -1.05 -13.56
N SER A 224 11.20 -1.97 -13.02
CA SER A 224 11.86 -3.00 -13.83
C SER A 224 10.84 -4.04 -14.30
N ASP A 225 10.99 -4.49 -15.54
CA ASP A 225 10.27 -5.64 -16.09
C ASP A 225 10.97 -6.97 -15.70
N GLU A 226 10.45 -8.09 -16.20
CA GLU A 226 11.01 -9.43 -16.00
C GLU A 226 12.44 -9.58 -16.58
N GLN A 227 12.86 -8.70 -17.49
CA GLN A 227 14.21 -8.64 -18.05
C GLN A 227 15.12 -7.67 -17.30
N ASN A 228 14.69 -7.15 -16.14
CA ASN A 228 15.36 -6.11 -15.34
C ASN A 228 15.58 -4.78 -16.08
N LYS A 229 14.80 -4.49 -17.12
CA LYS A 229 14.82 -3.20 -17.82
C LYS A 229 13.87 -2.24 -17.13
N LEU A 230 14.38 -1.06 -16.75
CA LEU A 230 13.57 0.01 -16.21
C LEU A 230 12.75 0.67 -17.32
N GLY A 231 11.44 0.72 -17.12
CA GLY A 231 10.49 1.41 -17.98
C GLY A 231 9.60 2.38 -17.22
N TYR A 232 8.91 3.26 -17.95
CA TYR A 232 7.86 4.08 -17.39
C TYR A 232 6.75 3.17 -16.85
N ASN A 233 6.31 3.45 -15.62
CA ASN A 233 5.25 2.67 -14.98
C ASN A 233 4.02 3.51 -14.69
N ALA A 234 4.19 4.63 -13.99
CA ALA A 234 3.07 5.48 -13.61
C ALA A 234 3.50 6.94 -13.43
N PHE A 235 2.51 7.83 -13.52
CA PHE A 235 2.60 9.24 -13.15
C PHE A 235 1.64 9.53 -12.00
N GLY A 236 2.06 10.37 -11.08
CA GLY A 236 1.24 10.84 -9.97
C GLY A 236 1.25 12.36 -9.84
N ILE A 237 0.15 12.91 -9.37
CA ILE A 237 0.08 14.26 -8.87
C ILE A 237 -0.63 14.25 -7.53
N SER A 238 -0.06 14.91 -6.55
CA SER A 238 -0.69 15.09 -5.25
C SER A 238 -0.57 16.54 -4.79
N GLY A 239 -1.38 16.92 -3.83
CA GLY A 239 -1.31 18.26 -3.27
C GLY A 239 -2.11 18.36 -1.99
N GLY A 240 -1.78 19.39 -1.21
CA GLY A 240 -2.46 19.70 0.03
C GLY A 240 -2.82 21.16 0.13
N MET A 241 -3.93 21.43 0.84
CA MET A 241 -4.41 22.79 1.08
C MET A 241 -4.95 22.89 2.51
N GLN A 242 -4.55 23.94 3.20
CA GLN A 242 -5.08 24.28 4.53
C GLN A 242 -6.22 25.30 4.43
N LEU A 243 -7.39 24.92 4.94
CA LEU A 243 -8.58 25.77 5.02
C LEU A 243 -8.94 25.99 6.49
N GLY A 244 -8.46 27.10 7.05
CA GLY A 244 -8.57 27.35 8.49
C GLY A 244 -7.88 26.24 9.30
N PRO A 245 -8.57 25.56 10.22
CA PRO A 245 -7.99 24.44 10.98
C PRO A 245 -7.91 23.13 10.20
N VAL A 246 -8.56 23.04 9.05
CA VAL A 246 -8.71 21.80 8.27
C VAL A 246 -7.61 21.71 7.24
N HIS A 247 -6.97 20.53 7.11
CA HIS A 247 -6.06 20.26 6.01
C HIS A 247 -6.69 19.21 5.07
N LEU A 248 -6.78 19.59 3.79
CA LEU A 248 -7.21 18.73 2.69
C LEU A 248 -5.98 18.23 1.94
N TYR A 249 -6.02 16.96 1.55
CA TYR A 249 -5.01 16.36 0.69
C TYR A 249 -5.70 15.57 -0.42
N GLY A 250 -5.17 15.66 -1.64
CA GLY A 250 -5.63 14.90 -2.79
C GLY A 250 -4.48 14.26 -3.54
N GLN A 251 -4.73 13.13 -4.17
CA GLN A 251 -3.76 12.44 -5.02
C GLN A 251 -4.48 11.76 -6.18
N TYR A 252 -3.86 11.85 -7.35
CA TYR A 252 -4.23 11.08 -8.53
C TYR A 252 -3.01 10.34 -9.06
N LEU A 253 -3.17 9.05 -9.36
CA LEU A 253 -2.17 8.21 -10.01
C LEU A 253 -2.75 7.65 -11.30
N ASN A 254 -1.92 7.59 -12.34
CA ASN A 254 -2.26 6.99 -13.62
C ASN A 254 -1.05 6.22 -14.18
N GLY A 255 -1.28 4.97 -14.58
CA GLY A 255 -0.26 4.06 -15.09
C GLY A 255 -0.49 2.64 -14.64
N GLU A 256 0.45 1.76 -14.84
CA GLU A 256 0.34 0.37 -14.44
C GLU A 256 0.79 0.20 -12.98
N MET A 257 -0.15 -0.16 -12.11
CA MET A 257 0.08 -0.30 -10.66
C MET A 257 -0.11 -1.76 -10.18
N LYS A 258 0.44 -2.71 -10.92
CA LYS A 258 0.57 -4.10 -10.47
C LYS A 258 1.83 -4.23 -9.61
N ASN A 259 1.72 -4.86 -8.42
CA ASN A 259 2.82 -4.99 -7.47
C ASN A 259 3.53 -3.62 -7.27
N PHE A 260 2.77 -2.61 -6.83
CA PHE A 260 3.19 -1.21 -6.84
C PHE A 260 3.36 -0.68 -5.43
N ILE A 261 4.43 0.11 -5.21
CA ILE A 261 4.82 0.62 -3.91
C ILE A 261 4.65 2.14 -3.87
N GLU A 262 3.97 2.61 -2.83
CA GLU A 262 3.82 4.04 -2.52
C GLU A 262 4.29 4.31 -1.08
N SER A 263 4.70 5.56 -0.83
CA SER A 263 5.01 6.04 0.52
C SER A 263 5.99 5.15 1.29
N ALA A 264 7.11 4.80 0.65
CA ALA A 264 8.16 3.99 1.24
C ALA A 264 7.68 2.61 1.77
N GLY A 265 6.75 1.98 1.04
CA GLY A 265 6.22 0.67 1.44
C GLY A 265 5.08 0.72 2.46
N TYR A 266 4.61 1.91 2.87
CA TYR A 266 3.43 2.03 3.73
C TYR A 266 2.13 1.61 3.01
N VAL A 267 2.04 1.94 1.71
CA VAL A 267 0.94 1.53 0.85
C VAL A 267 1.47 0.61 -0.24
N VAL A 268 0.92 -0.58 -0.32
CA VAL A 268 1.33 -1.62 -1.28
C VAL A 268 0.12 -2.10 -2.06
N SER A 269 0.21 -2.05 -3.37
CA SER A 269 -0.78 -2.62 -4.26
C SER A 269 -0.33 -4.02 -4.68
N ASN A 270 -0.73 -5.03 -3.91
CA ASN A 270 -0.38 -6.43 -4.15
C ASN A 270 -1.52 -7.27 -4.74
N PHE A 271 -2.46 -6.61 -5.42
CA PHE A 271 -3.48 -7.31 -6.19
C PHE A 271 -2.86 -8.00 -7.41
N PRO A 272 -3.20 -9.27 -7.69
CA PRO A 272 -2.62 -10.00 -8.81
C PRO A 272 -2.87 -9.36 -10.19
N GLY A 273 -4.02 -8.72 -10.38
CA GLY A 273 -4.39 -8.07 -11.64
C GLY A 273 -3.71 -6.73 -11.85
N GLY A 274 -3.75 -5.87 -10.86
CA GLY A 274 -3.21 -4.51 -10.95
C GLY A 274 -4.30 -3.43 -11.04
N SER A 275 -3.88 -2.21 -11.28
CA SER A 275 -4.73 -1.02 -11.37
C SER A 275 -4.11 -0.03 -12.35
N LYS A 276 -4.93 0.74 -13.05
CA LYS A 276 -4.47 1.79 -13.98
C LYS A 276 -4.70 3.20 -13.47
N GLN A 277 -5.72 3.40 -12.62
CA GLN A 277 -6.05 4.71 -12.07
C GLN A 277 -6.40 4.61 -10.59
N LYS A 278 -5.95 5.60 -9.83
CA LYS A 278 -6.28 5.77 -8.42
C LYS A 278 -6.50 7.24 -8.11
N LEU A 279 -7.66 7.55 -7.55
CA LEU A 279 -7.99 8.86 -6.98
C LEU A 279 -8.15 8.72 -5.48
N SER A 280 -7.53 9.58 -4.71
CA SER A 280 -7.72 9.63 -3.27
C SER A 280 -7.86 11.04 -2.74
N GLY A 281 -8.67 11.21 -1.70
CA GLY A 281 -8.83 12.44 -0.94
C GLY A 281 -8.78 12.17 0.54
N SER A 282 -8.15 13.06 1.30
CA SER A 282 -8.04 12.96 2.75
C SER A 282 -8.39 14.29 3.40
N LEU A 283 -9.09 14.21 4.52
CA LEU A 283 -9.48 15.33 5.37
C LEU A 283 -8.84 15.12 6.75
N TYR A 284 -8.05 16.08 7.19
CA TYR A 284 -7.42 16.10 8.52
C TYR A 284 -8.02 17.20 9.36
N LEU A 285 -8.60 16.81 10.51
CA LEU A 285 -9.28 17.68 11.45
C LEU A 285 -8.55 17.69 12.79
N PRO A 286 -7.75 18.72 13.09
CA PRO A 286 -7.17 18.86 14.42
C PRO A 286 -8.29 19.07 15.47
N THR A 287 -8.27 18.26 16.52
CA THR A 287 -9.21 18.32 17.63
C THR A 287 -8.45 18.71 18.89
N GLY A 288 -8.30 20.01 19.09
CA GLY A 288 -7.43 20.55 20.13
C GLY A 288 -5.93 20.47 19.76
N LYS A 289 -5.05 20.46 20.79
CA LYS A 289 -3.59 20.51 20.60
C LYS A 289 -2.94 19.13 20.37
N LYS A 290 -3.63 18.05 20.71
CA LYS A 290 -3.03 16.71 20.77
C LYS A 290 -3.65 15.70 19.82
N TYR A 291 -4.88 15.91 19.42
CA TYR A 291 -5.61 14.94 18.61
C TYR A 291 -5.84 15.45 17.21
N GLN A 292 -5.84 14.53 16.25
CA GLN A 292 -6.23 14.79 14.89
C GLN A 292 -7.08 13.62 14.37
N LEU A 293 -8.25 13.92 13.86
CA LEU A 293 -9.07 12.98 13.12
C LEU A 293 -8.64 12.98 11.66
N VAL A 294 -8.70 11.83 11.03
CA VAL A 294 -8.46 11.67 9.60
C VAL A 294 -9.60 10.89 8.97
N PHE A 295 -10.06 11.35 7.81
CA PHE A 295 -11.00 10.64 6.94
C PHE A 295 -10.40 10.57 5.56
N ARG A 296 -10.50 9.39 4.91
CA ARG A 296 -10.03 9.21 3.53
C ARG A 296 -11.07 8.51 2.70
N PHE A 297 -11.08 8.91 1.43
CA PHE A 297 -11.78 8.22 0.37
C PHE A 297 -10.78 7.87 -0.72
N ILE A 298 -10.83 6.62 -1.20
CA ILE A 298 -10.01 6.15 -2.31
C ILE A 298 -10.94 5.48 -3.31
N SER A 299 -10.81 5.85 -4.58
CA SER A 299 -11.44 5.18 -5.71
C SER A 299 -10.33 4.68 -6.62
N GLN A 300 -10.38 3.41 -6.97
CA GLN A 300 -9.33 2.74 -7.73
C GLN A 300 -9.96 1.78 -8.73
N ASP A 301 -9.56 1.88 -10.00
CA ASP A 301 -9.89 0.84 -10.96
C ASP A 301 -9.01 -0.39 -10.72
N ILE A 302 -9.59 -1.55 -10.83
CA ILE A 302 -8.89 -2.82 -10.70
C ILE A 302 -9.07 -3.59 -11.99
N THR A 303 -7.99 -4.11 -12.52
CA THR A 303 -7.97 -5.05 -13.64
C THR A 303 -7.59 -6.42 -13.11
N GLU A 304 -8.41 -7.40 -13.34
CA GLU A 304 -8.14 -8.81 -13.01
C GLU A 304 -8.40 -9.70 -14.22
N THR A 305 -8.04 -10.98 -14.11
CA THR A 305 -8.13 -11.90 -15.23
C THR A 305 -8.97 -13.11 -14.88
N TYR A 306 -9.85 -13.47 -15.79
CA TYR A 306 -10.44 -14.80 -15.87
C TYR A 306 -9.50 -15.69 -16.69
N GLN A 307 -9.03 -16.77 -16.10
CA GLN A 307 -8.10 -17.70 -16.73
C GLN A 307 -8.83 -18.92 -17.29
N VAL A 308 -8.46 -19.33 -18.49
CA VAL A 308 -8.99 -20.54 -19.15
C VAL A 308 -7.87 -21.55 -19.33
N TYR A 309 -8.15 -22.77 -18.92
CA TYR A 309 -7.24 -23.91 -19.04
C TYR A 309 -7.86 -24.95 -19.94
N THR A 310 -7.12 -25.41 -20.93
CA THR A 310 -7.47 -26.55 -21.78
C THR A 310 -6.53 -27.69 -21.44
N ASN A 311 -7.06 -28.87 -21.15
CA ASN A 311 -6.28 -30.01 -20.67
C ASN A 311 -5.36 -29.66 -19.47
N MET A 312 -5.85 -28.83 -18.54
CA MET A 312 -5.13 -28.33 -17.35
C MET A 312 -3.89 -27.46 -17.68
N VAL A 313 -3.74 -27.02 -18.92
CA VAL A 313 -2.72 -26.05 -19.35
C VAL A 313 -3.40 -24.71 -19.60
N LYS A 314 -2.85 -23.63 -19.05
CA LYS A 314 -3.36 -22.28 -19.29
C LYS A 314 -3.33 -21.96 -20.79
N SER A 315 -4.50 -21.77 -21.40
CA SER A 315 -4.65 -21.54 -22.84
C SER A 315 -4.93 -20.08 -23.18
N SER A 316 -5.66 -19.37 -22.34
CA SER A 316 -5.99 -17.96 -22.55
C SER A 316 -6.38 -17.27 -21.24
N SER A 317 -6.45 -15.95 -21.30
CA SER A 317 -6.98 -15.12 -20.21
C SER A 317 -7.84 -14.01 -20.79
N VAL A 318 -8.91 -13.64 -20.07
CA VAL A 318 -9.80 -12.53 -20.39
C VAL A 318 -9.73 -11.52 -19.25
N GLU A 319 -9.36 -10.27 -19.57
CA GLU A 319 -9.35 -9.21 -18.58
C GLU A 319 -10.77 -8.72 -18.27
N TYR A 320 -11.01 -8.41 -17.01
CA TYR A 320 -12.20 -7.70 -16.57
C TYR A 320 -11.83 -6.60 -15.59
N ASN A 321 -12.61 -5.53 -15.62
CA ASN A 321 -12.34 -4.32 -14.83
C ASN A 321 -13.51 -4.03 -13.90
N TYR A 322 -13.21 -3.46 -12.74
CA TYR A 322 -14.19 -2.92 -11.81
C TYR A 322 -13.60 -1.76 -11.00
N ILE A 323 -14.45 -0.95 -10.40
CA ILE A 323 -14.03 0.13 -9.52
C ILE A 323 -14.16 -0.32 -8.07
N LYS A 324 -13.10 -0.14 -7.31
CA LYS A 324 -13.06 -0.38 -5.88
C LYS A 324 -13.08 0.95 -5.13
N HIS A 325 -13.96 1.07 -4.14
CA HIS A 325 -14.00 2.21 -3.24
C HIS A 325 -13.54 1.81 -1.84
N THR A 326 -12.79 2.70 -1.18
CA THR A 326 -12.33 2.52 0.19
C THR A 326 -12.64 3.76 1.00
N LEU A 327 -13.25 3.57 2.16
CA LEU A 327 -13.50 4.60 3.17
C LEU A 327 -12.64 4.29 4.38
N THR A 328 -11.99 5.31 4.93
CA THR A 328 -11.12 5.18 6.10
C THR A 328 -11.43 6.26 7.12
N ALA A 329 -11.35 5.91 8.39
CA ALA A 329 -11.40 6.85 9.50
C ALA A 329 -10.31 6.51 10.51
N GLY A 330 -9.71 7.53 11.11
CA GLY A 330 -8.66 7.34 12.09
C GLY A 330 -8.53 8.50 13.05
N ILE A 331 -7.77 8.24 14.10
CA ILE A 331 -7.38 9.23 15.09
C ILE A 331 -5.89 9.11 15.37
N SER A 332 -5.20 10.23 15.44
CA SER A 332 -3.82 10.28 15.92
C SER A 332 -3.71 11.13 17.18
N TRP A 333 -2.84 10.70 18.06
CA TRP A 333 -2.49 11.38 19.30
C TRP A 333 -1.03 11.79 19.27
N ASN A 334 -0.77 13.10 19.38
CA ASN A 334 0.56 13.70 19.48
C ASN A 334 0.85 13.99 20.96
N PHE A 335 2.00 13.54 21.47
CA PHE A 335 2.40 13.62 22.88
C PHE A 335 3.20 14.88 23.20
#